data_3ab86100cd398d2546b265b8d114ae86
#
_entry.id   3ab86100cd398d2546b265b8d114ae86
#
_cell.length_a   1.000
_cell.length_b   1.000
_cell.length_c   1.000
_cell.angle_alpha   90.00
_cell.angle_beta   90.00
_cell.angle_gamma   90.00
#
_symmetry.space_group_name_H-M   'P 1'
#
loop_
_entity.id
_entity.type
_entity.pdbx_description
1 polymer ?
#
loop_
_entity_poly.entity_id
_entity_poly.type
_entity_poly.pdbx_seq_one_letter_code
_entity_poly.pdbx_strand_id
1 'polypeptide(L)'
;IKFPHASGNSMSIAAPATNPASDLELKLPATIGTAGQVLKNSSTPGTLEFGADAGLFSSYAIIEDQKAHDTHAGTFSQDAWRTRDLNTEVADPDGIVSISNNQFTLQAGTYLLQWSAPARTGYHHQTRVYNITDSSVVRHGSSEYNNETHVQNSSTGFARVTISGAKAFELQHYCWNTVSTTGFGTAANSTGGTEHYAMVIIYKEA
;
A
#
# COMPACT_ATOMS: atom_id res chain seq x y z
N ILE A 1 36.33 -23.64 -7.80
CA ILE A 1 37.19 -22.63 -8.44
C ILE A 1 37.66 -21.66 -7.39
N LYS A 2 38.96 -21.39 -7.32
CA LYS A 2 39.58 -20.45 -6.36
C LYS A 2 40.14 -19.25 -7.13
N PHE A 3 39.79 -18.06 -6.68
CA PHE A 3 40.26 -16.78 -7.21
C PHE A 3 41.24 -16.16 -6.23
N PRO A 4 42.57 -16.25 -6.43
CA PRO A 4 43.55 -15.66 -5.54
C PRO A 4 43.56 -14.12 -5.67
N HIS A 5 43.70 -13.42 -4.58
CA HIS A 5 43.99 -11.99 -4.57
C HIS A 5 45.52 -11.75 -4.47
N ALA A 6 46.01 -10.74 -5.13
CA ALA A 6 47.46 -10.43 -5.15
C ALA A 6 48.07 -10.21 -3.76
N SER A 7 47.26 -9.78 -2.76
CA SER A 7 47.70 -9.55 -1.39
C SER A 7 47.45 -10.72 -0.42
N GLY A 8 47.15 -11.93 -0.91
CA GLY A 8 47.17 -13.16 -0.13
C GLY A 8 45.83 -13.87 0.09
N ASN A 9 44.73 -13.18 0.43
CA ASN A 9 43.41 -13.85 0.61
C ASN A 9 42.79 -14.22 -0.73
N SER A 10 41.87 -15.21 -0.72
CA SER A 10 41.23 -15.68 -1.95
C SER A 10 39.71 -15.82 -1.74
N MET A 11 38.95 -15.62 -2.81
CA MET A 11 37.55 -16.01 -2.90
C MET A 11 37.44 -17.35 -3.63
N SER A 12 36.50 -18.19 -3.22
CA SER A 12 36.28 -19.48 -3.88
C SER A 12 34.80 -19.76 -4.09
N ILE A 13 34.51 -20.49 -5.19
CA ILE A 13 33.22 -21.16 -5.39
C ILE A 13 33.51 -22.65 -5.09
N ALA A 14 32.83 -23.21 -4.10
CA ALA A 14 32.99 -24.59 -3.63
C ALA A 14 31.72 -25.39 -3.86
N ALA A 15 31.86 -26.71 -3.87
CA ALA A 15 30.72 -27.62 -3.86
C ALA A 15 29.96 -27.50 -2.52
N PRO A 16 28.65 -27.84 -2.51
CA PRO A 16 27.88 -27.89 -1.25
C PRO A 16 28.46 -28.93 -0.29
N ALA A 17 28.28 -28.70 1.02
CA ALA A 17 28.77 -29.63 2.04
C ALA A 17 28.09 -30.99 1.99
N THR A 18 26.88 -31.08 1.49
CA THR A 18 26.12 -32.33 1.32
C THR A 18 26.15 -32.72 -0.16
N ASN A 19 26.43 -34.01 -0.42
CA ASN A 19 26.43 -34.52 -1.78
C ASN A 19 25.03 -34.43 -2.41
N PRO A 20 24.83 -33.74 -3.54
CA PRO A 20 23.53 -33.68 -4.20
C PRO A 20 23.18 -35.06 -4.80
N ALA A 21 21.86 -35.33 -4.93
CA ALA A 21 21.36 -36.60 -5.46
C ALA A 21 21.72 -36.83 -6.96
N SER A 22 22.06 -35.76 -7.67
CA SER A 22 22.51 -35.78 -9.08
C SER A 22 23.44 -34.59 -9.31
N ASP A 23 24.15 -34.62 -10.45
CA ASP A 23 24.97 -33.49 -10.88
C ASP A 23 24.11 -32.22 -11.01
N LEU A 24 24.62 -31.13 -10.45
CA LEU A 24 24.00 -29.81 -10.55
C LEU A 24 24.81 -28.95 -11.52
N GLU A 25 24.16 -28.43 -12.53
CA GLU A 25 24.76 -27.49 -13.48
C GLU A 25 24.23 -26.08 -13.19
N LEU A 26 25.13 -25.09 -13.05
CA LEU A 26 24.80 -23.68 -12.92
C LEU A 26 25.32 -22.96 -14.18
N LYS A 27 24.40 -22.54 -15.05
CA LYS A 27 24.72 -21.83 -16.29
C LYS A 27 24.82 -20.34 -16.01
N LEU A 28 25.97 -19.75 -16.28
CA LEU A 28 26.20 -18.31 -16.17
C LEU A 28 25.54 -17.58 -17.34
N PRO A 29 25.14 -16.30 -17.13
CA PRO A 29 24.62 -15.45 -18.21
C PRO A 29 25.65 -15.30 -19.33
N ALA A 30 25.16 -15.17 -20.57
CA ALA A 30 26.00 -14.92 -21.75
C ALA A 30 26.57 -13.48 -21.78
N THR A 31 26.02 -12.59 -21.00
CA THR A 31 26.39 -11.15 -20.91
C THR A 31 26.66 -10.75 -19.48
N ILE A 32 27.46 -9.71 -19.31
CA ILE A 32 27.63 -9.07 -17.99
C ILE A 32 26.47 -8.13 -17.72
N GLY A 33 26.05 -8.05 -16.45
CA GLY A 33 24.99 -7.15 -16.00
C GLY A 33 25.38 -5.67 -16.06
N THR A 34 24.40 -4.81 -15.92
CA THR A 34 24.56 -3.37 -15.77
C THR A 34 24.43 -2.95 -14.30
N ALA A 35 24.77 -1.69 -13.98
CA ALA A 35 24.63 -1.17 -12.63
C ALA A 35 23.21 -1.35 -12.10
N GLY A 36 23.07 -1.77 -10.84
CA GLY A 36 21.77 -2.00 -10.18
C GLY A 36 21.13 -3.37 -10.47
N GLN A 37 21.75 -4.23 -11.28
CA GLN A 37 21.29 -5.59 -11.48
C GLN A 37 21.93 -6.57 -10.51
N VAL A 38 21.17 -7.58 -10.11
CA VAL A 38 21.65 -8.73 -9.33
C VAL A 38 21.71 -9.99 -10.19
N LEU A 39 22.63 -10.88 -9.86
CA LEU A 39 22.69 -12.22 -10.46
C LEU A 39 21.66 -13.10 -9.75
N LYS A 40 20.66 -13.59 -10.47
CA LYS A 40 19.56 -14.40 -9.95
C LYS A 40 19.27 -15.60 -10.84
N ASN A 41 18.46 -16.55 -10.34
CA ASN A 41 17.92 -17.60 -11.21
C ASN A 41 16.99 -16.98 -12.26
N SER A 42 17.08 -17.43 -13.50
CA SER A 42 16.09 -17.15 -14.54
C SER A 42 14.79 -17.95 -14.29
N SER A 43 13.84 -17.86 -15.19
CA SER A 43 12.64 -18.72 -15.17
C SER A 43 12.98 -20.22 -15.35
N THR A 44 14.20 -20.56 -15.81
CA THR A 44 14.70 -21.92 -15.92
C THR A 44 15.64 -22.22 -14.76
N PRO A 45 15.30 -23.15 -13.84
CA PRO A 45 16.16 -23.51 -12.72
C PRO A 45 17.58 -23.89 -13.18
N GLY A 46 18.60 -23.43 -12.45
CA GLY A 46 20.00 -23.66 -12.76
C GLY A 46 20.60 -22.72 -13.82
N THR A 47 19.78 -21.93 -14.50
CA THR A 47 20.25 -20.88 -15.42
C THR A 47 20.22 -19.52 -14.69
N LEU A 48 21.36 -18.85 -14.66
CA LEU A 48 21.47 -17.52 -14.05
C LEU A 48 21.25 -16.41 -15.09
N GLU A 49 20.67 -15.32 -14.64
CA GLU A 49 20.52 -14.09 -15.41
C GLU A 49 20.80 -12.86 -14.54
N PHE A 50 21.16 -11.74 -15.17
CA PHE A 50 21.18 -10.45 -14.51
C PHE A 50 19.80 -9.79 -14.65
N GLY A 51 19.22 -9.37 -13.54
CA GLY A 51 17.92 -8.69 -13.52
C GLY A 51 17.86 -7.67 -12.40
N ALA A 52 16.83 -6.82 -12.41
CA ALA A 52 16.59 -5.92 -11.30
C ALA A 52 16.44 -6.71 -10.00
N ASP A 53 16.91 -6.10 -8.89
CA ASP A 53 16.59 -6.59 -7.56
C ASP A 53 15.07 -6.37 -7.35
N ALA A 54 14.33 -7.46 -7.30
CA ALA A 54 12.91 -7.39 -6.96
C ALA A 54 12.82 -7.17 -5.45
N GLY A 55 12.65 -5.92 -5.03
CA GLY A 55 12.31 -5.60 -3.66
C GLY A 55 11.00 -6.28 -3.24
N LEU A 56 10.61 -6.14 -1.97
CA LEU A 56 9.34 -6.68 -1.45
C LEU A 56 8.13 -6.14 -2.22
N PHE A 57 8.22 -4.89 -2.68
CA PHE A 57 7.19 -4.22 -3.46
C PHE A 57 7.73 -3.82 -4.83
N SER A 58 6.94 -4.08 -5.88
CA SER A 58 7.25 -3.70 -7.25
C SER A 58 6.83 -2.26 -7.57
N SER A 59 5.81 -1.75 -6.87
CA SER A 59 5.28 -0.40 -7.06
C SER A 59 4.49 0.07 -5.85
N TYR A 60 4.12 1.36 -5.85
CA TYR A 60 3.26 1.96 -4.84
C TYR A 60 2.35 3.04 -5.43
N ALA A 61 1.26 3.34 -4.72
CA ALA A 61 0.43 4.51 -4.97
C ALA A 61 -0.03 5.16 -3.65
N ILE A 62 -0.31 6.46 -3.69
CA ILE A 62 -0.86 7.22 -2.57
C ILE A 62 -2.06 7.98 -3.10
N ILE A 63 -3.22 7.73 -2.51
CA ILE A 63 -4.47 8.40 -2.82
C ILE A 63 -5.07 9.01 -1.54
N GLU A 64 -5.71 10.16 -1.67
CA GLU A 64 -6.23 10.85 -0.50
C GLU A 64 -7.42 11.76 -0.80
N ASP A 65 -8.07 12.22 0.28
CA ASP A 65 -9.04 13.29 0.28
C ASP A 65 -8.30 14.62 0.50
N GLN A 66 -8.16 15.41 -0.56
CA GLN A 66 -7.66 16.78 -0.51
C GLN A 66 -8.80 17.78 -0.65
N LYS A 67 -8.77 18.82 0.16
CA LYS A 67 -9.67 19.96 0.08
C LYS A 67 -8.87 21.26 -0.03
N ALA A 68 -9.53 22.31 -0.50
CA ALA A 68 -8.94 23.63 -0.49
C ALA A 68 -8.68 24.09 0.95
N HIS A 69 -7.77 25.05 1.11
CA HIS A 69 -7.49 25.72 2.38
C HIS A 69 -8.79 26.10 3.11
N ASP A 70 -8.82 25.88 4.43
CA ASP A 70 -9.95 26.18 5.33
C ASP A 70 -11.27 25.46 4.96
N THR A 71 -11.19 24.34 4.26
CA THR A 71 -12.36 23.54 3.88
C THR A 71 -12.40 22.24 4.67
N HIS A 72 -13.44 22.07 5.49
CA HIS A 72 -13.67 20.87 6.28
C HIS A 72 -13.98 19.64 5.42
N ALA A 73 -13.72 18.44 5.95
CA ALA A 73 -13.90 17.18 5.21
C ALA A 73 -15.37 16.76 5.04
N GLY A 74 -16.32 17.47 5.68
CA GLY A 74 -17.73 17.21 5.47
C GLY A 74 -18.46 16.56 6.65
N THR A 75 -19.75 16.34 6.45
CA THR A 75 -20.66 15.77 7.45
C THR A 75 -20.45 14.26 7.59
N PHE A 76 -20.31 13.80 8.83
CA PHE A 76 -20.29 12.37 9.18
C PHE A 76 -21.63 11.99 9.81
N SER A 77 -22.48 11.29 9.07
CA SER A 77 -23.80 10.84 9.53
C SER A 77 -23.70 9.47 10.20
N GLN A 78 -24.29 9.34 11.39
CA GLN A 78 -24.27 8.15 12.23
C GLN A 78 -24.96 6.91 11.63
N ASP A 79 -24.77 5.76 12.29
CA ASP A 79 -25.50 4.50 12.15
C ASP A 79 -25.45 3.87 10.74
N ALA A 80 -24.45 4.23 9.92
CA ALA A 80 -24.17 3.59 8.66
C ALA A 80 -22.70 3.71 8.25
N TRP A 81 -22.25 2.76 7.46
CA TRP A 81 -20.95 2.89 6.79
C TRP A 81 -21.05 3.95 5.70
N ARG A 82 -20.20 4.96 5.78
CA ARG A 82 -20.14 6.10 4.86
C ARG A 82 -18.86 6.03 4.07
N THR A 83 -18.93 6.18 2.76
CA THR A 83 -17.75 6.26 1.90
C THR A 83 -16.98 7.54 2.21
N ARG A 84 -15.66 7.42 2.40
CA ARG A 84 -14.76 8.57 2.51
C ARG A 84 -14.46 9.11 1.14
N ASP A 85 -14.31 10.42 1.05
CA ASP A 85 -13.77 11.01 -0.17
C ASP A 85 -12.33 10.51 -0.39
N LEU A 86 -12.06 10.16 -1.64
CA LEU A 86 -10.72 9.90 -2.18
C LEU A 86 -10.72 10.54 -3.57
N ASN A 87 -10.19 11.75 -3.67
CA ASN A 87 -10.33 12.59 -4.84
C ASN A 87 -9.00 12.96 -5.50
N THR A 88 -7.88 12.64 -4.85
CA THR A 88 -6.54 13.02 -5.32
C THR A 88 -5.62 11.82 -5.34
N GLU A 89 -4.98 11.60 -6.49
CA GLU A 89 -3.86 10.70 -6.65
C GLU A 89 -2.57 11.51 -6.46
N VAL A 90 -1.91 11.30 -5.32
CA VAL A 90 -0.70 12.03 -4.94
C VAL A 90 0.53 11.45 -5.62
N ALA A 91 0.58 10.14 -5.73
CA ALA A 91 1.64 9.40 -6.38
C ALA A 91 1.11 8.06 -6.91
N ASP A 92 1.43 7.76 -8.15
CA ASP A 92 1.25 6.44 -8.79
C ASP A 92 2.19 6.33 -9.99
N PRO A 93 3.50 6.10 -9.76
CA PRO A 93 4.49 6.13 -10.83
C PRO A 93 4.26 5.07 -11.92
N ASP A 94 3.56 4.00 -11.61
CA ASP A 94 3.37 2.86 -12.50
C ASP A 94 1.89 2.61 -12.89
N GLY A 95 0.98 3.51 -12.51
CA GLY A 95 -0.44 3.40 -12.87
C GLY A 95 -1.12 2.17 -12.27
N ILE A 96 -0.83 1.85 -10.98
CA ILE A 96 -1.40 0.66 -10.32
C ILE A 96 -2.80 0.89 -9.75
N VAL A 97 -3.25 2.14 -9.64
CA VAL A 97 -4.57 2.53 -9.14
C VAL A 97 -5.29 3.45 -10.10
N SER A 98 -6.59 3.48 -10.06
CA SER A 98 -7.40 4.56 -10.63
C SER A 98 -8.51 4.95 -9.67
N ILE A 99 -8.84 6.25 -9.62
CA ILE A 99 -9.87 6.79 -8.73
C ILE A 99 -11.07 7.26 -9.55
N SER A 100 -12.27 6.89 -9.13
CA SER A 100 -13.52 7.42 -9.68
C SER A 100 -14.62 7.34 -8.62
N ASN A 101 -15.38 8.42 -8.43
CA ASN A 101 -16.51 8.46 -7.49
C ASN A 101 -16.15 8.00 -6.06
N ASN A 102 -15.00 8.44 -5.53
CA ASN A 102 -14.49 8.05 -4.23
C ASN A 102 -14.17 6.55 -4.08
N GLN A 103 -14.12 5.83 -5.17
CA GLN A 103 -13.68 4.44 -5.26
C GLN A 103 -12.29 4.36 -5.88
N PHE A 104 -11.50 3.40 -5.45
CA PHE A 104 -10.23 3.09 -6.09
C PHE A 104 -10.25 1.68 -6.68
N THR A 105 -9.75 1.55 -7.89
CA THR A 105 -9.70 0.28 -8.64
C THR A 105 -8.26 -0.20 -8.74
N LEU A 106 -8.02 -1.47 -8.38
CA LEU A 106 -6.75 -2.17 -8.52
C LEU A 106 -6.90 -3.29 -9.56
N GLN A 107 -5.84 -3.53 -10.33
CA GLN A 107 -5.75 -4.64 -11.28
C GLN A 107 -5.36 -5.95 -10.58
N ALA A 108 -5.32 -7.08 -11.30
CA ALA A 108 -4.82 -8.35 -10.74
C ALA A 108 -3.45 -8.19 -10.08
N GLY A 109 -3.28 -8.78 -8.90
CA GLY A 109 -2.05 -8.67 -8.11
C GLY A 109 -2.27 -8.92 -6.63
N THR A 110 -1.18 -8.79 -5.88
CA THR A 110 -1.20 -8.80 -4.41
C THR A 110 -0.76 -7.43 -3.92
N TYR A 111 -1.52 -6.90 -2.97
CA TYR A 111 -1.34 -5.54 -2.47
C TYR A 111 -1.33 -5.51 -0.95
N LEU A 112 -0.48 -4.68 -0.36
CA LEU A 112 -0.60 -4.24 1.01
C LEU A 112 -1.23 -2.84 1.00
N LEU A 113 -2.38 -2.72 1.67
CA LEU A 113 -3.10 -1.48 1.84
C LEU A 113 -2.88 -0.96 3.25
N GLN A 114 -2.53 0.30 3.37
CA GLN A 114 -2.49 1.04 4.64
C GLN A 114 -3.40 2.25 4.52
N TRP A 115 -4.21 2.53 5.54
CA TRP A 115 -5.10 3.68 5.50
C TRP A 115 -5.23 4.39 6.83
N SER A 116 -5.67 5.63 6.74
CA SER A 116 -6.03 6.47 7.87
C SER A 116 -7.19 7.38 7.49
N ALA A 117 -8.16 7.56 8.38
CA ALA A 117 -9.21 8.54 8.20
C ALA A 117 -9.63 9.15 9.53
N PRO A 118 -9.62 10.48 9.64
CA PRO A 118 -10.01 11.18 10.86
C PRO A 118 -11.53 11.18 11.06
N ALA A 119 -11.94 11.27 12.32
CA ALA A 119 -13.28 11.67 12.73
C ALA A 119 -13.20 12.69 13.87
N ARG A 120 -14.07 13.68 13.83
CA ARG A 120 -14.21 14.68 14.90
C ARG A 120 -15.50 14.45 15.65
N THR A 121 -15.42 14.25 16.97
CA THR A 121 -16.58 14.12 17.87
C THR A 121 -17.59 13.05 17.41
N GLY A 122 -17.10 12.00 16.74
CA GLY A 122 -17.92 10.92 16.17
C GLY A 122 -18.34 9.85 17.18
N TYR A 123 -17.90 9.99 18.44
CA TYR A 123 -17.98 9.00 19.51
C TYR A 123 -17.25 7.72 19.10
N HIS A 124 -17.90 6.55 19.17
CA HIS A 124 -17.32 5.33 18.63
C HIS A 124 -17.25 5.42 17.11
N HIS A 125 -16.09 5.22 16.56
CA HIS A 125 -15.94 5.18 15.11
C HIS A 125 -14.88 4.17 14.66
N GLN A 126 -15.01 3.68 13.44
CA GLN A 126 -14.12 2.67 12.86
C GLN A 126 -14.15 2.77 11.34
N THR A 127 -12.98 2.62 10.73
CA THR A 127 -12.88 2.50 9.26
C THR A 127 -12.94 1.05 8.81
N ARG A 128 -13.17 0.84 7.51
CA ARG A 128 -12.92 -0.42 6.82
C ARG A 128 -12.57 -0.19 5.35
N VAL A 129 -11.78 -1.08 4.78
CA VAL A 129 -11.71 -1.22 3.31
C VAL A 129 -12.77 -2.22 2.89
N TYR A 130 -13.59 -1.81 1.95
CA TYR A 130 -14.70 -2.60 1.41
C TYR A 130 -14.52 -2.83 -0.08
N ASN A 131 -14.58 -4.09 -0.51
CA ASN A 131 -14.53 -4.48 -1.92
C ASN A 131 -15.94 -4.36 -2.49
N ILE A 132 -16.17 -3.35 -3.31
CA ILE A 132 -17.46 -3.05 -3.93
C ILE A 132 -17.82 -4.13 -4.96
N THR A 133 -16.83 -4.57 -5.73
CA THR A 133 -17.05 -5.58 -6.79
C THR A 133 -17.58 -6.90 -6.22
N ASP A 134 -17.02 -7.35 -5.09
CA ASP A 134 -17.39 -8.62 -4.46
C ASP A 134 -18.35 -8.46 -3.28
N SER A 135 -18.78 -7.22 -2.98
CA SER A 135 -19.66 -6.87 -1.85
C SER A 135 -19.16 -7.44 -0.51
N SER A 136 -17.88 -7.32 -0.22
CA SER A 136 -17.23 -7.92 0.94
C SER A 136 -16.29 -6.97 1.69
N VAL A 137 -16.22 -7.17 3.01
CA VAL A 137 -15.25 -6.43 3.84
C VAL A 137 -13.87 -7.06 3.65
N VAL A 138 -12.88 -6.25 3.24
CA VAL A 138 -11.48 -6.68 3.22
C VAL A 138 -10.94 -6.73 4.64
N ARG A 139 -11.04 -5.62 5.37
CA ARG A 139 -10.62 -5.54 6.77
C ARG A 139 -11.16 -4.27 7.44
N HIS A 140 -11.39 -4.36 8.75
CA HIS A 140 -11.66 -3.22 9.61
C HIS A 140 -10.36 -2.58 10.09
N GLY A 141 -10.38 -1.26 10.28
CA GLY A 141 -9.33 -0.50 10.94
C GLY A 141 -9.45 -0.54 12.45
N SER A 142 -8.69 0.31 13.12
CA SER A 142 -8.75 0.47 14.58
C SER A 142 -10.12 0.99 15.03
N SER A 143 -10.60 0.46 16.17
CA SER A 143 -11.75 1.01 16.88
C SER A 143 -11.29 2.22 17.68
N GLU A 144 -11.96 3.34 17.49
CA GLU A 144 -11.61 4.62 18.10
C GLU A 144 -12.78 5.21 18.86
N TYR A 145 -12.47 6.13 19.78
CA TYR A 145 -13.47 6.84 20.57
C TYR A 145 -13.05 8.29 20.79
N ASN A 146 -13.97 9.21 20.51
CA ASN A 146 -13.77 10.65 20.75
C ASN A 146 -15.11 11.31 21.06
N ASN A 147 -15.40 11.60 22.32
CA ASN A 147 -16.63 12.25 22.75
C ASN A 147 -16.47 13.71 23.18
N GLU A 148 -15.24 14.18 23.26
CA GLU A 148 -14.97 15.56 23.68
C GLU A 148 -15.16 16.53 22.50
N THR A 149 -15.70 17.71 22.80
CA THR A 149 -15.79 18.82 21.85
C THR A 149 -14.39 19.20 21.37
N HIS A 150 -14.19 19.30 20.06
CA HIS A 150 -12.92 19.63 19.41
C HIS A 150 -11.87 18.53 19.37
N VAL A 151 -12.14 17.30 19.84
CA VAL A 151 -11.23 16.17 19.66
C VAL A 151 -11.42 15.55 18.28
N GLN A 152 -10.30 15.31 17.61
CA GLN A 152 -10.21 14.59 16.36
C GLN A 152 -9.12 13.53 16.49
N ASN A 153 -9.44 12.29 16.15
CA ASN A 153 -8.48 11.18 16.03
C ASN A 153 -8.78 10.38 14.77
N SER A 154 -7.87 9.50 14.39
CA SER A 154 -7.97 8.75 13.14
C SER A 154 -8.09 7.26 13.42
N SER A 155 -9.06 6.61 12.77
CA SER A 155 -9.06 5.16 12.60
C SER A 155 -8.07 4.78 11.49
N THR A 156 -7.18 3.83 11.80
CA THR A 156 -6.12 3.37 10.90
C THR A 156 -6.24 1.87 10.65
N GLY A 157 -5.67 1.38 9.56
CA GLY A 157 -5.65 -0.04 9.31
C GLY A 157 -4.66 -0.47 8.25
N PHE A 158 -4.48 -1.79 8.20
CA PHE A 158 -3.65 -2.49 7.22
C PHE A 158 -4.39 -3.71 6.70
N ALA A 159 -4.25 -4.00 5.42
CA ALA A 159 -4.76 -5.22 4.83
C ALA A 159 -3.85 -5.71 3.71
N ARG A 160 -3.63 -7.01 3.65
CA ARG A 160 -3.08 -7.66 2.48
C ARG A 160 -4.24 -8.24 1.67
N VAL A 161 -4.31 -7.95 0.38
CA VAL A 161 -5.34 -8.43 -0.52
C VAL A 161 -4.73 -9.00 -1.80
N THR A 162 -5.19 -10.18 -2.22
CA THR A 162 -4.82 -10.79 -3.50
C THR A 162 -6.06 -10.85 -4.37
N ILE A 163 -5.99 -10.30 -5.57
CA ILE A 163 -7.08 -10.26 -6.55
C ILE A 163 -6.63 -10.79 -7.89
N SER A 164 -7.49 -11.55 -8.56
CA SER A 164 -7.21 -12.20 -9.85
C SER A 164 -7.67 -11.38 -11.05
N GLY A 165 -8.33 -10.25 -10.84
CA GLY A 165 -8.81 -9.33 -11.86
C GLY A 165 -9.10 -7.96 -11.26
N ALA A 166 -9.50 -7.01 -12.08
CA ALA A 166 -9.83 -5.65 -11.64
C ALA A 166 -10.93 -5.66 -10.58
N LYS A 167 -10.70 -4.98 -9.45
CA LYS A 167 -11.65 -4.82 -8.35
C LYS A 167 -11.70 -3.38 -7.88
N ALA A 168 -12.91 -2.90 -7.61
CA ALA A 168 -13.17 -1.58 -7.03
C ALA A 168 -13.35 -1.68 -5.51
N PHE A 169 -12.77 -0.74 -4.80
CA PHE A 169 -12.77 -0.65 -3.34
C PHE A 169 -13.21 0.73 -2.87
N GLU A 170 -13.71 0.80 -1.66
CA GLU A 170 -13.97 2.03 -0.92
C GLU A 170 -13.26 2.00 0.43
N LEU A 171 -12.81 3.17 0.90
CA LEU A 171 -12.57 3.39 2.30
C LEU A 171 -13.88 3.87 2.93
N GLN A 172 -14.44 3.05 3.80
CA GLN A 172 -15.69 3.36 4.50
C GLN A 172 -15.44 3.63 5.97
N HIS A 173 -16.28 4.47 6.57
CA HIS A 173 -16.17 4.90 7.96
C HIS A 173 -17.56 4.85 8.63
N TYR A 174 -17.62 4.32 9.85
CA TYR A 174 -18.81 4.25 10.69
C TYR A 174 -18.63 5.13 11.93
N CYS A 175 -19.69 5.80 12.39
CA CYS A 175 -19.71 6.53 13.67
C CYS A 175 -21.06 6.40 14.39
N TRP A 176 -21.02 6.71 15.69
CA TRP A 176 -22.22 6.71 16.54
C TRP A 176 -22.87 8.09 16.71
N ASN A 177 -22.23 9.16 16.26
CA ASN A 177 -22.75 10.49 16.40
C ASN A 177 -22.66 11.27 15.09
N THR A 178 -23.77 11.88 14.68
CA THR A 178 -23.77 12.75 13.51
C THR A 178 -23.11 14.08 13.84
N VAL A 179 -22.08 14.42 13.07
CA VAL A 179 -21.40 15.71 13.16
C VAL A 179 -21.45 16.41 11.81
N SER A 180 -22.17 17.54 11.78
CA SER A 180 -22.33 18.34 10.58
C SER A 180 -21.01 19.02 10.20
N THR A 181 -20.72 19.11 8.90
CA THR A 181 -19.63 19.88 8.29
C THR A 181 -18.22 19.42 8.65
N THR A 182 -17.95 19.12 9.93
CA THR A 182 -16.59 18.83 10.44
C THR A 182 -16.41 17.37 10.85
N GLY A 183 -17.44 16.54 10.70
CA GLY A 183 -17.42 15.18 11.25
C GLY A 183 -16.36 14.29 10.64
N PHE A 184 -16.10 14.39 9.35
CA PHE A 184 -15.03 13.69 8.66
C PHE A 184 -13.63 14.29 8.82
N GLY A 185 -13.55 15.47 9.47
CA GLY A 185 -12.31 16.17 9.76
C GLY A 185 -12.49 17.69 9.74
N THR A 186 -11.81 18.35 10.66
CA THR A 186 -11.74 19.81 10.77
C THR A 186 -10.51 20.29 10.03
N ALA A 187 -10.66 21.38 9.28
CA ALA A 187 -9.55 22.05 8.62
C ALA A 187 -8.49 22.49 9.62
N ALA A 188 -7.23 22.26 9.30
CA ALA A 188 -6.09 22.74 10.08
C ALA A 188 -5.88 24.24 9.90
N ASN A 189 -6.40 24.78 8.81
CA ASN A 189 -6.33 26.20 8.47
C ASN A 189 -4.91 26.78 8.50
N SER A 190 -3.94 25.96 8.06
CA SER A 190 -2.54 26.40 7.94
C SER A 190 -2.39 27.35 6.76
N THR A 191 -1.61 28.39 6.91
CA THR A 191 -1.44 29.44 5.91
C THR A 191 -1.06 28.88 4.54
N GLY A 192 -1.98 28.97 3.56
CA GLY A 192 -1.71 28.64 2.15
C GLY A 192 -1.61 27.16 1.79
N GLY A 193 -1.93 26.25 2.72
CA GLY A 193 -1.88 24.79 2.48
C GLY A 193 -3.22 24.23 1.95
N THR A 194 -3.16 23.02 1.37
CA THR A 194 -4.34 22.16 1.18
C THR A 194 -4.66 21.43 2.48
N GLU A 195 -5.93 21.07 2.66
CA GLU A 195 -6.37 20.22 3.77
C GLU A 195 -6.35 18.76 3.33
N HIS A 196 -5.83 17.88 4.19
CA HIS A 196 -5.67 16.44 3.93
C HIS A 196 -6.41 15.64 5.00
N TYR A 197 -7.20 14.67 4.57
CA TYR A 197 -8.06 13.91 5.49
C TYR A 197 -7.85 12.39 5.37
N ALA A 198 -8.75 11.72 4.63
CA ALA A 198 -8.58 10.29 4.42
C ALA A 198 -7.42 10.02 3.47
N MET A 199 -6.66 8.96 3.75
CA MET A 199 -5.53 8.54 2.91
C MET A 199 -5.50 7.02 2.80
N VAL A 200 -5.15 6.51 1.62
CA VAL A 200 -4.81 5.11 1.40
C VAL A 200 -3.45 5.04 0.70
N ILE A 201 -2.53 4.30 1.29
CA ILE A 201 -1.25 3.94 0.68
C ILE A 201 -1.36 2.50 0.18
N ILE A 202 -0.96 2.28 -1.04
CA ILE A 202 -1.10 1.03 -1.77
C ILE A 202 0.30 0.58 -2.18
N TYR A 203 0.75 -0.57 -1.71
CA TYR A 203 1.99 -1.21 -2.14
C TYR A 203 1.63 -2.46 -2.93
N LYS A 204 2.13 -2.57 -4.15
CA LYS A 204 2.01 -3.77 -4.97
C LYS A 204 3.18 -4.69 -4.69
N GLU A 205 2.92 -5.93 -4.27
CA GLU A 205 3.98 -6.94 -4.09
C GLU A 205 4.65 -7.29 -5.43
N ALA A 206 5.92 -7.69 -5.34
CA ALA A 206 6.73 -8.06 -6.52
C ALA A 206 6.32 -9.42 -7.11
#